data_bd5f98e30d4c3d63835446973bc7c26c
#
_entry.id   bd5f98e30d4c3d63835446973bc7c26c
#
_cell.length_a   1.000
_cell.length_b   1.000
_cell.length_c   1.000
_cell.angle_alpha   90.00
_cell.angle_beta   90.00
_cell.angle_gamma   90.00
#
_symmetry.space_group_name_H-M   'P 1'
#
loop_
_entity.id
_entity.type
_entity.pdbx_description
1 polymer ?
#
loop_
_entity_poly.entity_id
_entity_poly.type
_entity_poly.pdbx_seq_one_letter_code
_entity_poly.pdbx_strand_id
1 'polypeptide(L)'
;MDDPIISRYIPKTDWFHTSSLRRMLRAYSTVYIKPDIGRRGNGIVRVTRRNRSESEISYNDKTIRCSTDDVHYELQKILNPNKKYLIQQGINLATYHGRPFDVRVVLQKPLRRWHLSWVSAKVAPRRSSVVTNIAKGAKDIRINRTLKGIDQPLNRLEVMRELIDVSYQIVQILGSRFPLKIIGLDMGIDKKGRVWFIEANTRPDFKGLGSLDLKQYRRYLEAKKLTARR
;
A
#
# COMPACT_ATOMS: atom_id res chain seq x y z
N MET A 1 -5.93 -14.79 -5.56
CA MET A 1 -7.14 -14.01 -5.94
C MET A 1 -7.25 -14.18 -7.45
N ASP A 2 -8.18 -15.04 -7.87
CA ASP A 2 -8.19 -15.56 -9.26
C ASP A 2 -9.19 -14.78 -10.16
N ASP A 3 -9.57 -13.57 -9.74
CA ASP A 3 -10.40 -12.67 -10.53
C ASP A 3 -9.50 -11.94 -11.56
N PRO A 4 -9.70 -12.15 -12.86
CA PRO A 4 -8.85 -11.57 -13.90
C PRO A 4 -8.90 -10.03 -13.94
N ILE A 5 -10.02 -9.44 -13.51
CA ILE A 5 -10.20 -7.99 -13.48
C ILE A 5 -9.35 -7.38 -12.37
N ILE A 6 -9.39 -7.98 -11.17
CA ILE A 6 -8.65 -7.47 -10.01
C ILE A 6 -7.16 -7.83 -10.08
N SER A 7 -6.79 -8.95 -10.68
CA SER A 7 -5.39 -9.39 -10.78
C SER A 7 -4.47 -8.36 -11.41
N ARG A 8 -4.98 -7.57 -12.35
CA ARG A 8 -4.23 -6.47 -13.01
C ARG A 8 -3.88 -5.31 -12.07
N TYR A 9 -4.61 -5.14 -10.97
CA TYR A 9 -4.36 -4.11 -9.96
C TYR A 9 -3.46 -4.57 -8.82
N ILE A 10 -3.12 -5.85 -8.78
CA ILE A 10 -2.28 -6.44 -7.73
C ILE A 10 -0.84 -6.46 -8.21
N PRO A 11 0.12 -5.85 -7.49
CA PRO A 11 1.53 -5.99 -7.82
C PRO A 11 1.94 -7.46 -7.78
N LYS A 12 2.76 -7.91 -8.73
CA LYS A 12 3.25 -9.29 -8.75
C LYS A 12 3.83 -9.63 -7.40
N THR A 13 3.31 -10.71 -6.80
CA THR A 13 3.67 -11.15 -5.45
C THR A 13 3.95 -12.64 -5.47
N ASP A 14 4.95 -13.08 -4.72
CA ASP A 14 5.33 -14.48 -4.58
C ASP A 14 5.88 -14.72 -3.17
N TRP A 15 6.04 -15.99 -2.78
CA TRP A 15 6.82 -16.33 -1.60
C TRP A 15 8.29 -15.99 -1.81
N PHE A 16 8.93 -15.45 -0.77
CA PHE A 16 10.33 -15.12 -0.82
C PHE A 16 11.21 -16.37 -0.74
N HIS A 17 11.94 -16.62 -1.83
CA HIS A 17 12.98 -17.63 -1.96
C HIS A 17 14.09 -17.07 -2.83
N THR A 18 15.26 -17.68 -2.83
CA THR A 18 16.40 -17.25 -3.68
C THR A 18 16.00 -17.21 -5.17
N SER A 19 15.24 -18.20 -5.63
CA SER A 19 14.77 -18.26 -7.02
C SER A 19 13.77 -17.16 -7.36
N SER A 20 12.81 -16.88 -6.48
CA SER A 20 11.83 -15.80 -6.67
C SER A 20 12.51 -14.43 -6.61
N LEU A 21 13.49 -14.23 -5.72
CA LEU A 21 14.28 -13.00 -5.64
C LEU A 21 14.98 -12.71 -6.98
N ARG A 22 15.72 -13.70 -7.53
CA ARG A 22 16.42 -13.55 -8.81
C ARG A 22 15.44 -13.25 -9.95
N ARG A 23 14.34 -13.98 -10.04
CA ARG A 23 13.29 -13.78 -11.06
C ARG A 23 12.68 -12.37 -10.95
N MET A 24 12.31 -11.94 -9.76
CA MET A 24 11.68 -10.65 -9.53
C MET A 24 12.63 -9.48 -9.78
N LEU A 25 13.91 -9.59 -9.39
CA LEU A 25 14.90 -8.55 -9.67
C LEU A 25 15.27 -8.45 -11.15
N ARG A 26 15.12 -9.54 -11.93
CA ARG A 26 15.26 -9.47 -13.41
C ARG A 26 14.10 -8.71 -14.05
N ALA A 27 12.87 -8.94 -13.55
CA ALA A 27 11.66 -8.35 -14.11
C ALA A 27 11.40 -6.91 -13.65
N TYR A 28 11.79 -6.56 -12.43
CA TYR A 28 11.47 -5.28 -11.79
C TYR A 28 12.71 -4.62 -11.21
N SER A 29 12.84 -3.30 -11.40
CA SER A 29 13.95 -2.52 -10.84
C SER A 29 13.89 -2.41 -9.30
N THR A 30 12.70 -2.55 -8.73
CA THR A 30 12.48 -2.48 -7.28
C THR A 30 11.55 -3.60 -6.85
N VAL A 31 11.89 -4.26 -5.74
CA VAL A 31 11.04 -5.23 -5.06
C VAL A 31 10.99 -4.93 -3.57
N TYR A 32 9.88 -5.33 -2.93
CA TYR A 32 9.71 -5.27 -1.49
C TYR A 32 9.64 -6.67 -0.92
N ILE A 33 10.37 -6.90 0.17
CA ILE A 33 10.31 -8.13 0.96
C ILE A 33 9.56 -7.78 2.25
N LYS A 34 8.45 -8.48 2.49
CA LYS A 34 7.52 -8.19 3.57
C LYS A 34 7.26 -9.45 4.38
N PRO A 35 7.27 -9.41 5.72
CA PRO A 35 6.85 -10.57 6.50
C PRO A 35 5.37 -10.88 6.21
N ASP A 36 5.01 -12.16 6.12
CA ASP A 36 3.64 -12.64 5.91
C ASP A 36 2.72 -12.21 7.08
N ILE A 37 3.27 -12.23 8.29
CA ILE A 37 2.62 -11.72 9.50
C ILE A 37 3.39 -10.50 9.99
N GLY A 38 2.79 -9.32 9.83
CA GLY A 38 3.41 -8.06 10.22
C GLY A 38 2.38 -6.95 10.38
N ARG A 39 2.81 -5.83 10.95
CA ARG A 39 1.98 -4.62 11.07
C ARG A 39 2.85 -3.36 11.10
N ARG A 40 2.26 -2.23 10.74
CA ARG A 40 2.89 -0.90 10.83
C ARG A 40 4.17 -0.75 9.99
N GLY A 41 4.32 -1.52 8.92
CA GLY A 41 5.49 -1.49 8.05
C GLY A 41 6.78 -2.03 8.68
N ASN A 42 6.68 -2.79 9.79
CA ASN A 42 7.86 -3.37 10.44
C ASN A 42 8.38 -4.56 9.63
N GLY A 43 9.71 -4.64 9.50
CA GLY A 43 10.39 -5.75 8.81
C GLY A 43 10.27 -5.69 7.28
N ILE A 44 9.80 -4.57 6.71
CA ILE A 44 9.79 -4.38 5.26
C ILE A 44 11.17 -3.96 4.80
N VAL A 45 11.68 -4.65 3.80
CA VAL A 45 12.94 -4.37 3.13
C VAL A 45 12.66 -4.04 1.66
N ARG A 46 13.22 -2.94 1.17
CA ARG A 46 13.19 -2.56 -0.24
C ARG A 46 14.54 -2.90 -0.88
N VAL A 47 14.52 -3.62 -1.98
CA VAL A 47 15.69 -3.87 -2.83
C VAL A 47 15.48 -3.15 -4.15
N THR A 48 16.42 -2.29 -4.51
CA THR A 48 16.42 -1.54 -5.78
C THR A 48 17.66 -1.89 -6.57
N ARG A 49 17.50 -2.47 -7.76
CA ARG A 49 18.58 -2.70 -8.71
C ARG A 49 18.94 -1.36 -9.38
N ARG A 50 20.15 -0.89 -9.14
CA ARG A 50 20.67 0.37 -9.69
C ARG A 50 21.15 0.21 -11.13
N ASN A 51 21.85 -0.90 -11.38
CA ASN A 51 22.34 -1.30 -12.69
C ASN A 51 22.46 -2.84 -12.76
N ARG A 52 23.19 -3.40 -13.69
CA ARG A 52 23.37 -4.85 -13.85
C ARG A 52 24.14 -5.50 -12.71
N SER A 53 25.10 -4.79 -12.13
CA SER A 53 26.02 -5.31 -11.12
C SER A 53 25.75 -4.78 -9.70
N GLU A 54 25.00 -3.69 -9.53
CA GLU A 54 24.81 -3.01 -8.27
C GLU A 54 23.33 -2.94 -7.84
N SER A 55 23.10 -3.25 -6.59
CA SER A 55 21.79 -3.16 -5.92
C SER A 55 21.89 -2.38 -4.61
N GLU A 56 20.77 -1.79 -4.22
CA GLU A 56 20.62 -1.06 -2.97
C GLU A 56 19.53 -1.72 -2.13
N ILE A 57 19.85 -2.04 -0.88
CA ILE A 57 18.94 -2.61 0.10
C ILE A 57 18.62 -1.54 1.15
N SER A 58 17.36 -1.16 1.27
CA SER A 58 16.89 -0.16 2.24
C SER A 58 15.92 -0.79 3.23
N TYR A 59 16.15 -0.60 4.52
CA TYR A 59 15.27 -1.07 5.60
C TYR A 59 15.40 -0.17 6.82
N ASN A 60 14.29 0.12 7.47
CA ASN A 60 14.21 1.16 8.50
C ASN A 60 14.82 2.48 7.97
N ASP A 61 15.86 3.02 8.63
CA ASP A 61 16.60 4.21 8.21
C ASP A 61 17.99 3.88 7.65
N LYS A 62 18.25 2.59 7.35
CA LYS A 62 19.53 2.11 6.81
C LYS A 62 19.44 1.83 5.34
N THR A 63 20.54 2.05 4.64
CA THR A 63 20.72 1.71 3.23
C THR A 63 22.09 1.08 3.03
N ILE A 64 22.13 -0.07 2.38
CA ILE A 64 23.34 -0.84 2.05
C ILE A 64 23.42 -0.93 0.54
N ARG A 65 24.60 -0.77 -0.02
CA ARG A 65 24.91 -1.07 -1.43
C ARG A 65 25.75 -2.33 -1.51
N CYS A 66 25.43 -3.20 -2.42
CA CYS A 66 26.13 -4.46 -2.65
C CYS A 66 26.08 -4.86 -4.11
N SER A 67 26.87 -5.86 -4.48
CA SER A 67 26.71 -6.53 -5.77
C SER A 67 25.29 -7.12 -5.87
N THR A 68 24.73 -7.15 -7.07
CA THR A 68 23.42 -7.77 -7.32
C THR A 68 23.42 -9.27 -6.97
N ASP A 69 24.55 -9.93 -7.12
CA ASP A 69 24.72 -11.35 -6.77
C ASP A 69 24.73 -11.57 -5.24
N ASP A 70 25.20 -10.60 -4.47
CA ASP A 70 25.31 -10.67 -3.00
C ASP A 70 24.00 -10.27 -2.30
N VAL A 71 22.99 -9.79 -3.02
CA VAL A 71 21.73 -9.34 -2.41
C VAL A 71 21.10 -10.40 -1.52
N HIS A 72 21.15 -11.67 -1.91
CA HIS A 72 20.57 -12.74 -1.10
C HIS A 72 21.31 -12.91 0.23
N TYR A 73 22.63 -12.89 0.20
CA TYR A 73 23.47 -12.99 1.40
C TYR A 73 23.24 -11.81 2.35
N GLU A 74 23.20 -10.58 1.84
CA GLU A 74 22.89 -9.40 2.66
C GLU A 74 21.48 -9.46 3.27
N LEU A 75 20.50 -9.96 2.53
CA LEU A 75 19.15 -10.16 3.05
C LEU A 75 19.08 -11.19 4.18
N GLN A 76 19.88 -12.25 4.14
CA GLN A 76 19.93 -13.24 5.22
C GLN A 76 20.37 -12.64 6.57
N LYS A 77 21.24 -11.61 6.54
CA LYS A 77 21.67 -10.88 7.75
C LYS A 77 20.57 -9.98 8.34
N ILE A 78 19.59 -9.57 7.52
CA ILE A 78 18.55 -8.61 7.88
C ILE A 78 17.25 -9.32 8.26
N LEU A 79 16.90 -10.39 7.54
CA LEU A 79 15.64 -11.09 7.70
C LEU A 79 15.70 -12.05 8.90
N ASN A 80 14.60 -12.12 9.65
CA ASN A 80 14.48 -13.08 10.74
C ASN A 80 14.24 -14.49 10.15
N PRO A 81 15.12 -15.48 10.40
CA PRO A 81 15.01 -16.82 9.83
C PRO A 81 13.74 -17.58 10.27
N ASN A 82 13.16 -17.20 11.41
CA ASN A 82 11.94 -17.82 11.96
C ASN A 82 10.65 -17.24 11.37
N LYS A 83 10.74 -16.35 10.37
CA LYS A 83 9.57 -15.74 9.71
C LYS A 83 9.52 -16.11 8.23
N LYS A 84 8.31 -16.26 7.73
CA LYS A 84 8.07 -16.32 6.28
C LYS A 84 7.94 -14.92 5.71
N TYR A 85 8.34 -14.76 4.47
CA TYR A 85 8.30 -13.49 3.76
C TYR A 85 7.67 -13.65 2.38
N LEU A 86 7.03 -12.58 1.94
CA LEU A 86 6.60 -12.38 0.57
C LEU A 86 7.58 -11.45 -0.14
N ILE A 87 7.77 -11.66 -1.43
CA ILE A 87 8.43 -10.72 -2.33
C ILE A 87 7.38 -10.12 -3.26
N GLN A 88 7.36 -8.80 -3.36
CA GLN A 88 6.38 -8.07 -4.15
C GLN A 88 7.05 -7.05 -5.06
N GLN A 89 6.53 -6.93 -6.28
CA GLN A 89 6.89 -5.87 -7.23
C GLN A 89 6.79 -4.49 -6.57
N GLY A 90 7.81 -3.66 -6.72
CA GLY A 90 7.78 -2.27 -6.32
C GLY A 90 6.94 -1.41 -7.25
N ILE A 91 6.07 -0.60 -6.69
CA ILE A 91 5.26 0.38 -7.41
C ILE A 91 6.04 1.69 -7.43
N ASN A 92 6.20 2.29 -8.61
CA ASN A 92 6.76 3.63 -8.74
C ASN A 92 5.68 4.67 -8.41
N LEU A 93 5.42 4.84 -7.10
CA LEU A 93 4.35 5.70 -6.59
C LEU A 93 4.48 7.14 -7.10
N ALA A 94 3.33 7.73 -7.39
CA ALA A 94 3.20 9.16 -7.58
C ALA A 94 3.67 9.93 -6.34
N THR A 95 4.06 11.17 -6.52
CA THR A 95 4.61 11.98 -5.46
C THR A 95 3.78 13.25 -5.23
N TYR A 96 3.80 13.71 -3.99
CA TYR A 96 3.24 14.97 -3.55
C TYR A 96 4.36 15.79 -2.90
N HIS A 97 4.72 16.90 -3.54
CA HIS A 97 5.92 17.69 -3.17
C HIS A 97 7.18 16.81 -3.01
N GLY A 98 7.49 16.02 -4.03
CA GLY A 98 8.65 15.13 -4.08
C GLY A 98 8.59 13.89 -3.19
N ARG A 99 7.53 13.68 -2.40
CA ARG A 99 7.39 12.59 -1.43
C ARG A 99 6.36 11.56 -1.91
N PRO A 100 6.69 10.26 -1.90
CA PRO A 100 5.74 9.24 -2.29
C PRO A 100 4.55 9.18 -1.32
N PHE A 101 3.39 8.79 -1.82
CA PHE A 101 2.20 8.58 -1.02
C PHE A 101 1.46 7.32 -1.46
N ASP A 102 0.71 6.73 -0.55
CA ASP A 102 -0.36 5.78 -0.83
C ASP A 102 -1.71 6.35 -0.37
N VAL A 103 -2.80 5.67 -0.70
CA VAL A 103 -4.15 6.11 -0.36
C VAL A 103 -4.81 5.07 0.52
N ARG A 104 -5.28 5.49 1.70
CA ARG A 104 -6.18 4.71 2.55
C ARG A 104 -7.61 4.93 2.11
N VAL A 105 -8.28 3.86 1.67
CA VAL A 105 -9.70 3.83 1.36
C VAL A 105 -10.40 2.96 2.38
N VAL A 106 -11.38 3.49 3.10
CA VAL A 106 -12.14 2.73 4.10
C VAL A 106 -13.58 2.60 3.66
N LEU A 107 -14.03 1.34 3.59
CA LEU A 107 -15.41 1.00 3.32
C LEU A 107 -16.02 0.28 4.52
N GLN A 108 -17.29 0.57 4.79
CA GLN A 108 -18.09 -0.07 5.82
C GLN A 108 -19.34 -0.67 5.18
N LYS A 109 -19.90 -1.69 5.82
CA LYS A 109 -21.08 -2.43 5.30
C LYS A 109 -22.32 -2.24 6.20
N PRO A 110 -22.80 -0.98 6.40
CA PRO A 110 -24.08 -0.76 7.07
C PRO A 110 -25.21 -1.32 6.21
N LEU A 111 -26.25 -1.88 6.84
CA LEU A 111 -27.42 -2.40 6.13
C LEU A 111 -27.09 -3.36 4.98
N ARG A 112 -26.02 -4.15 5.12
CA ARG A 112 -25.51 -5.14 4.14
C ARG A 112 -24.99 -4.56 2.82
N ARG A 113 -24.85 -3.25 2.69
CA ARG A 113 -24.28 -2.58 1.50
C ARG A 113 -22.95 -1.91 1.83
N TRP A 114 -21.97 -2.03 0.94
CA TRP A 114 -20.70 -1.34 1.08
C TRP A 114 -20.85 0.16 0.80
N HIS A 115 -20.32 0.97 1.70
CA HIS A 115 -20.31 2.43 1.59
C HIS A 115 -18.90 2.94 1.80
N LEU A 116 -18.47 3.86 0.94
CA LEU A 116 -17.24 4.59 1.11
C LEU A 116 -17.37 5.56 2.29
N SER A 117 -16.62 5.30 3.35
CA SER A 117 -16.65 6.10 4.58
C SER A 117 -15.50 7.08 4.65
N TRP A 118 -14.35 6.72 4.08
CA TRP A 118 -13.14 7.51 4.22
C TRP A 118 -12.16 7.31 3.08
N VAL A 119 -11.51 8.43 2.65
CA VAL A 119 -10.37 8.42 1.73
C VAL A 119 -9.36 9.47 2.19
N SER A 120 -8.11 9.07 2.42
CA SER A 120 -6.99 9.98 2.70
C SER A 120 -5.71 9.49 2.03
N ALA A 121 -4.78 10.40 1.80
CA ALA A 121 -3.44 10.06 1.34
C ALA A 121 -2.48 10.01 2.54
N LYS A 122 -1.68 8.95 2.63
CA LYS A 122 -0.58 8.84 3.59
C LYS A 122 0.71 9.23 2.88
N VAL A 123 1.19 10.45 3.11
CA VAL A 123 2.39 11.00 2.47
C VAL A 123 3.61 10.68 3.32
N ALA A 124 4.59 10.06 2.72
CA ALA A 124 5.85 9.68 3.38
C ALA A 124 6.60 10.91 3.95
N PRO A 125 7.34 10.76 5.06
CA PRO A 125 8.09 11.87 5.65
C PRO A 125 9.24 12.33 4.76
N ARG A 126 9.83 11.43 3.97
CA ARG A 126 10.98 11.69 3.09
C ARG A 126 10.80 11.05 1.73
N ARG A 127 11.50 11.58 0.72
CA ARG A 127 11.55 11.01 -0.63
C ARG A 127 12.12 9.57 -0.65
N SER A 128 13.09 9.30 0.21
CA SER A 128 13.76 8.00 0.34
C SER A 128 13.03 6.99 1.21
N SER A 129 11.89 7.34 1.82
CA SER A 129 11.15 6.44 2.72
C SER A 129 10.86 5.10 2.06
N VAL A 130 11.02 4.02 2.81
CA VAL A 130 10.73 2.66 2.36
C VAL A 130 9.22 2.41 2.34
N VAL A 131 8.50 3.01 3.29
CA VAL A 131 7.05 2.83 3.47
C VAL A 131 6.35 4.16 3.72
N THR A 132 5.06 4.21 3.41
CA THR A 132 4.15 5.34 3.64
C THR A 132 3.28 5.13 4.89
N ASN A 133 3.87 4.63 5.97
CA ASN A 133 3.14 4.27 7.18
C ASN A 133 3.16 5.40 8.23
N ILE A 134 2.01 5.69 8.86
CA ILE A 134 1.87 6.72 9.90
C ILE A 134 2.80 6.45 11.09
N ALA A 135 2.94 5.19 11.51
CA ALA A 135 3.86 4.80 12.59
C ALA A 135 5.36 5.02 12.23
N LYS A 136 5.67 5.26 10.95
CA LYS A 136 7.00 5.60 10.44
C LYS A 136 7.10 7.08 10.03
N GLY A 137 6.21 7.96 10.56
CA GLY A 137 6.24 9.39 10.36
C GLY A 137 5.51 9.91 9.11
N ALA A 138 4.79 9.07 8.39
CA ALA A 138 3.92 9.54 7.31
C ALA A 138 2.79 10.42 7.87
N LYS A 139 2.30 11.35 7.06
CA LYS A 139 1.20 12.25 7.43
C LYS A 139 -0.03 11.95 6.59
N ASP A 140 -1.19 11.87 7.26
CA ASP A 140 -2.46 11.86 6.56
C ASP A 140 -2.77 13.24 5.99
N ILE A 141 -3.13 13.28 4.71
CA ILE A 141 -3.54 14.49 4.00
C ILE A 141 -4.86 14.20 3.28
N ARG A 142 -5.75 15.21 3.20
CA ARG A 142 -6.98 15.10 2.43
C ARG A 142 -6.68 14.72 0.99
N ILE A 143 -7.35 13.69 0.47
CA ILE A 143 -7.07 13.17 -0.87
C ILE A 143 -7.17 14.25 -1.96
N ASN A 144 -8.18 15.12 -1.88
CA ASN A 144 -8.35 16.20 -2.86
C ASN A 144 -7.17 17.19 -2.85
N ARG A 145 -6.60 17.48 -1.67
CA ARG A 145 -5.40 18.32 -1.54
C ARG A 145 -4.19 17.63 -2.15
N THR A 146 -4.01 16.33 -1.88
CA THR A 146 -2.90 15.55 -2.42
C THR A 146 -2.97 15.47 -3.93
N LEU A 147 -4.14 15.16 -4.50
CA LEU A 147 -4.30 15.09 -5.95
C LEU A 147 -4.16 16.46 -6.64
N LYS A 148 -4.50 17.57 -5.96
CA LYS A 148 -4.25 18.93 -6.50
C LYS A 148 -2.76 19.27 -6.55
N GLY A 149 -1.96 18.78 -5.60
CA GLY A 149 -0.53 19.04 -5.50
C GLY A 149 0.34 17.85 -5.91
N ILE A 150 -0.22 16.89 -6.67
CA ILE A 150 0.55 15.76 -7.23
C ILE A 150 1.55 16.30 -8.26
N ASP A 151 2.79 15.78 -8.21
CA ASP A 151 3.87 16.28 -9.06
C ASP A 151 3.76 15.83 -10.53
N GLN A 152 2.99 14.78 -10.80
CA GLN A 152 2.80 14.23 -12.14
C GLN A 152 1.57 14.85 -12.81
N PRO A 153 1.58 15.04 -14.15
CA PRO A 153 0.46 15.59 -14.91
C PRO A 153 -0.64 14.53 -15.12
N LEU A 154 -1.33 14.15 -14.02
CA LEU A 154 -2.36 13.12 -14.06
C LEU A 154 -3.76 13.72 -14.14
N ASN A 155 -4.69 13.05 -14.82
CA ASN A 155 -6.10 13.35 -14.76
C ASN A 155 -6.68 12.92 -13.40
N ARG A 156 -6.88 13.87 -12.52
CA ARG A 156 -7.30 13.66 -11.12
C ARG A 156 -8.67 13.01 -11.00
N LEU A 157 -9.58 13.33 -11.93
CA LEU A 157 -10.95 12.78 -11.92
C LEU A 157 -10.92 11.30 -12.32
N GLU A 158 -10.18 10.94 -13.37
CA GLU A 158 -10.01 9.55 -13.80
C GLU A 158 -9.33 8.71 -12.71
N VAL A 159 -8.23 9.20 -12.12
CA VAL A 159 -7.55 8.53 -11.01
C VAL A 159 -8.48 8.30 -9.83
N MET A 160 -9.26 9.33 -9.44
CA MET A 160 -10.19 9.20 -8.31
C MET A 160 -11.32 8.21 -8.63
N ARG A 161 -11.86 8.24 -9.84
CA ARG A 161 -12.91 7.33 -10.30
C ARG A 161 -12.41 5.89 -10.28
N GLU A 162 -11.26 5.62 -10.91
CA GLU A 162 -10.66 4.28 -10.92
C GLU A 162 -10.36 3.79 -9.51
N LEU A 163 -9.80 4.65 -8.64
CA LEU A 163 -9.53 4.33 -7.24
C LEU A 163 -10.78 3.85 -6.50
N ILE A 164 -11.89 4.55 -6.66
CA ILE A 164 -13.15 4.22 -6.00
C ILE A 164 -13.74 2.94 -6.59
N ASP A 165 -13.81 2.82 -7.91
CA ASP A 165 -14.39 1.66 -8.61
C ASP A 165 -13.64 0.38 -8.25
N VAL A 166 -12.30 0.39 -8.30
CA VAL A 166 -11.45 -0.75 -7.91
C VAL A 166 -11.61 -1.08 -6.43
N SER A 167 -11.71 -0.07 -5.56
CA SER A 167 -11.93 -0.29 -4.13
C SER A 167 -13.25 -1.01 -3.86
N TYR A 168 -14.34 -0.64 -4.53
CA TYR A 168 -15.63 -1.33 -4.41
C TYR A 168 -15.56 -2.76 -4.92
N GLN A 169 -14.91 -3.02 -6.05
CA GLN A 169 -14.73 -4.38 -6.58
C GLN A 169 -13.97 -5.27 -5.60
N ILE A 170 -12.87 -4.77 -5.03
CA ILE A 170 -12.06 -5.52 -4.05
C ILE A 170 -12.89 -5.86 -2.81
N VAL A 171 -13.64 -4.92 -2.24
CA VAL A 171 -14.41 -5.19 -1.02
C VAL A 171 -15.61 -6.09 -1.27
N GLN A 172 -16.18 -6.11 -2.46
CA GLN A 172 -17.20 -7.08 -2.85
C GLN A 172 -16.63 -8.50 -2.87
N ILE A 173 -15.47 -8.71 -3.51
CA ILE A 173 -14.79 -10.00 -3.56
C ILE A 173 -14.37 -10.46 -2.16
N LEU A 174 -13.77 -9.59 -1.36
CA LEU A 174 -13.38 -9.95 0.00
C LEU A 174 -14.58 -10.17 0.90
N GLY A 175 -15.61 -9.36 0.79
CA GLY A 175 -16.83 -9.45 1.59
C GLY A 175 -17.77 -10.60 1.20
N SER A 176 -17.58 -11.24 0.02
CA SER A 176 -18.26 -12.50 -0.34
C SER A 176 -17.56 -13.73 0.28
N ARG A 177 -16.25 -13.62 0.54
CA ARG A 177 -15.42 -14.71 1.09
C ARG A 177 -15.29 -14.67 2.61
N PHE A 178 -15.39 -13.48 3.19
CA PHE A 178 -15.17 -13.24 4.63
C PHE A 178 -16.30 -12.40 5.22
N PRO A 179 -16.70 -12.64 6.48
CA PRO A 179 -17.80 -11.90 7.17
C PRO A 179 -17.33 -10.50 7.60
N LEU A 180 -16.88 -9.68 6.66
CA LEU A 180 -16.33 -8.35 6.91
C LEU A 180 -17.45 -7.32 7.02
N LYS A 181 -17.38 -6.47 8.05
CA LYS A 181 -18.25 -5.32 8.26
C LYS A 181 -17.56 -3.98 7.98
N ILE A 182 -16.23 -3.97 8.03
CA ILE A 182 -15.37 -2.82 7.77
C ILE A 182 -14.06 -3.32 7.16
N ILE A 183 -13.51 -2.55 6.23
CA ILE A 183 -12.22 -2.84 5.62
C ILE A 183 -11.52 -1.54 5.23
N GLY A 184 -10.23 -1.46 5.50
CA GLY A 184 -9.34 -0.41 5.00
C GLY A 184 -8.46 -0.99 3.91
N LEU A 185 -8.50 -0.41 2.73
CA LEU A 185 -7.61 -0.76 1.62
C LEU A 185 -6.45 0.24 1.56
N ASP A 186 -5.24 -0.26 1.43
CA ASP A 186 -4.08 0.55 1.06
C ASP A 186 -3.87 0.43 -0.45
N MET A 187 -4.04 1.56 -1.14
CA MET A 187 -4.01 1.67 -2.58
C MET A 187 -2.83 2.53 -3.02
N GLY A 188 -2.12 2.11 -4.06
CA GLY A 188 -1.10 2.93 -4.70
C GLY A 188 -1.65 3.64 -5.92
N ILE A 189 -1.10 4.82 -6.22
CA ILE A 189 -1.24 5.49 -7.51
C ILE A 189 0.18 5.62 -8.04
N ASP A 190 0.48 5.07 -9.22
CA ASP A 190 1.81 5.20 -9.79
C ASP A 190 1.96 6.52 -10.58
N LYS A 191 3.19 6.81 -11.02
CA LYS A 191 3.49 8.04 -11.79
C LYS A 191 2.78 8.16 -13.13
N LYS A 192 2.16 7.06 -13.61
CA LYS A 192 1.35 7.05 -14.84
C LYS A 192 -0.14 7.16 -14.55
N GLY A 193 -0.54 7.28 -13.28
CA GLY A 193 -1.93 7.37 -12.82
C GLY A 193 -2.61 6.02 -12.62
N ARG A 194 -1.94 4.91 -12.86
CA ARG A 194 -2.51 3.58 -12.64
C ARG A 194 -2.72 3.31 -11.16
N VAL A 195 -3.86 2.77 -10.81
CA VAL A 195 -4.22 2.35 -9.46
C VAL A 195 -3.68 0.95 -9.16
N TRP A 196 -3.23 0.73 -7.92
CA TRP A 196 -2.69 -0.52 -7.43
C TRP A 196 -3.28 -0.88 -6.07
N PHE A 197 -3.65 -2.13 -5.86
CA PHE A 197 -4.04 -2.66 -4.56
C PHE A 197 -2.81 -3.21 -3.83
N ILE A 198 -2.48 -2.65 -2.67
CA ILE A 198 -1.28 -3.01 -1.90
C ILE A 198 -1.62 -4.01 -0.79
N GLU A 199 -2.61 -3.67 0.05
CA GLU A 199 -3.05 -4.53 1.15
C GLU A 199 -4.45 -4.20 1.64
N ALA A 200 -5.06 -5.14 2.38
CA ALA A 200 -6.34 -4.97 3.05
C ALA A 200 -6.18 -5.11 4.56
N ASN A 201 -6.78 -4.17 5.31
CA ASN A 201 -6.79 -4.13 6.75
C ASN A 201 -8.21 -4.36 7.29
N THR A 202 -8.43 -5.46 8.01
CA THR A 202 -9.74 -5.79 8.60
C THR A 202 -10.05 -4.99 9.88
N ARG A 203 -9.04 -4.33 10.45
CA ARG A 203 -9.16 -3.44 11.62
C ARG A 203 -8.41 -2.14 11.36
N PRO A 204 -8.90 -1.30 10.41
CA PRO A 204 -8.21 -0.05 10.09
C PRO A 204 -8.21 0.90 11.30
N ASP A 205 -7.08 1.59 11.52
CA ASP A 205 -6.95 2.62 12.55
C ASP A 205 -7.56 3.92 12.06
N PHE A 206 -8.26 4.63 12.96
CA PHE A 206 -9.00 5.88 12.70
C PHE A 206 -8.50 7.07 13.51
N LYS A 207 -7.37 6.91 14.20
CA LYS A 207 -6.76 8.02 14.95
C LYS A 207 -6.42 9.17 14.01
N GLY A 208 -6.79 10.39 14.40
CA GLY A 208 -6.52 11.59 13.60
C GLY A 208 -7.55 11.94 12.51
N LEU A 209 -8.51 11.06 12.22
CA LEU A 209 -9.54 11.30 11.19
C LEU A 209 -10.39 12.55 11.46
N GLY A 210 -10.83 12.72 12.72
CA GLY A 210 -11.68 13.85 13.09
C GLY A 210 -11.03 15.22 12.87
N SER A 211 -9.71 15.31 13.06
CA SER A 211 -8.96 16.53 12.81
C SER A 211 -8.66 16.76 11.33
N LEU A 212 -8.62 15.70 10.52
CA LEU A 212 -8.31 15.81 9.10
C LEU A 212 -9.52 16.23 8.27
N ASP A 213 -10.68 15.56 8.48
CA ASP A 213 -11.92 15.84 7.74
C ASP A 213 -13.15 15.46 8.56
N LEU A 214 -13.75 16.45 9.22
CA LEU A 214 -14.89 16.25 10.11
C LEU A 214 -16.12 15.65 9.38
N LYS A 215 -16.32 16.01 8.09
CA LYS A 215 -17.45 15.49 7.30
C LYS A 215 -17.31 13.99 7.06
N GLN A 216 -16.15 13.54 6.63
CA GLN A 216 -15.88 12.11 6.46
C GLN A 216 -15.92 11.38 7.81
N TYR A 217 -15.40 11.97 8.87
CA TYR A 217 -15.43 11.38 10.22
C TYR A 217 -16.84 11.16 10.73
N ARG A 218 -17.74 12.12 10.56
CA ARG A 218 -19.17 11.97 10.90
C ARG A 218 -19.81 10.82 10.12
N ARG A 219 -19.60 10.76 8.81
CA ARG A 219 -20.08 9.67 7.94
C ARG A 219 -19.57 8.31 8.44
N TYR A 220 -18.28 8.23 8.79
CA TYR A 220 -17.71 7.02 9.36
C TYR A 220 -18.40 6.59 10.66
N LEU A 221 -18.66 7.52 11.59
CA LEU A 221 -19.34 7.22 12.86
C LEU A 221 -20.77 6.77 12.67
N GLU A 222 -21.51 7.38 11.76
CA GLU A 222 -22.89 6.99 11.42
C GLU A 222 -22.92 5.56 10.85
N ALA A 223 -22.08 5.26 9.89
CA ALA A 223 -21.97 3.92 9.33
C ALA A 223 -21.57 2.89 10.40
N LYS A 224 -20.66 3.24 11.32
CA LYS A 224 -20.24 2.39 12.43
C LYS A 224 -21.41 2.07 13.37
N LYS A 225 -22.22 3.07 13.73
CA LYS A 225 -23.42 2.88 14.57
C LYS A 225 -24.42 1.91 13.93
N LEU A 226 -24.68 2.10 12.63
CA LEU A 226 -25.58 1.21 11.88
C LEU A 226 -25.04 -0.22 11.72
N THR A 227 -23.74 -0.39 11.67
CA THR A 227 -23.08 -1.69 11.58
C THR A 227 -23.08 -2.45 12.90
N ALA A 228 -23.09 -1.74 14.03
CA ALA A 228 -23.08 -2.34 15.39
C ALA A 228 -24.47 -2.79 15.86
N ARG A 229 -25.57 -2.26 15.29
CA ARG A 229 -26.96 -2.59 15.67
C ARG A 229 -27.45 -3.96 15.15
N ARG A 230 -26.59 -4.76 14.57
CA ARG A 230 -26.80 -6.11 14.05
C ARG A 230 -25.62 -7.00 14.41
#